data_20b26b6799b31e1cc9b8d95f7129bc4e
#
_entry.id   20b26b6799b31e1cc9b8d95f7129bc4e
#
_cell.length_a   1.000
_cell.length_b   1.000
_cell.length_c   1.000
_cell.angle_alpha   90.00
_cell.angle_beta   90.00
_cell.angle_gamma   90.00
#
_symmetry.space_group_name_H-M   'P 1'
#
loop_
_entity.id
_entity.type
_entity.pdbx_description
1 polymer ?
#
loop_
_entity_poly.entity_id
_entity_poly.type
_entity_poly.pdbx_seq_one_letter_code
_entity_poly.pdbx_strand_id
1 'polypeptide(L)'
;MPPSVTVFSSHPLLGVTIERRGEDQDDVHMHPAGQGVWVARMAAELGSHPILCGFIGGETGTVLRPLLDTLDAELRLVRTDASAGTYVVDRRSGEREMVATAWSEPPSRHEIDDLFSVTVAAALESEVLVVCGGVPQDALPLEIYGNLVADARAGGTKTIVDLSPPGLNKALEGGADFIKLSNWQLGQFLEADATEPENIRNGARRVLEAGAGCVMVTRGGDPALIMTADKTWELIPPKFTAGAAEGSGDSMVGALAAALAQGKGIEDAVRWGGAAGATNFLRHGLGTGSRDVVSDLLPRVELREVEG
;
A
#
# COMPACT_ATOMS: atom_id res chain seq x y z
N MET A 1 -3.14 -21.94 -10.81
CA MET A 1 -2.12 -21.13 -10.13
C MET A 1 -2.85 -20.18 -9.20
N PRO A 2 -2.27 -19.73 -8.08
CA PRO A 2 -2.88 -18.68 -7.29
C PRO A 2 -3.04 -17.40 -8.13
N PRO A 3 -4.06 -16.58 -7.88
CA PRO A 3 -4.26 -15.34 -8.61
C PRO A 3 -3.12 -14.36 -8.34
N SER A 4 -2.65 -13.69 -9.39
CA SER A 4 -1.47 -12.83 -9.32
C SER A 4 -1.83 -11.37 -9.02
N VAL A 5 -0.97 -10.71 -8.26
CA VAL A 5 -1.08 -9.29 -7.89
C VAL A 5 0.26 -8.62 -8.19
N THR A 6 0.32 -7.78 -9.21
CA THR A 6 1.51 -6.94 -9.41
C THR A 6 1.48 -5.76 -8.46
N VAL A 7 2.60 -5.51 -7.79
CA VAL A 7 2.79 -4.38 -6.88
C VAL A 7 3.92 -3.50 -7.41
N PHE A 8 3.56 -2.33 -7.93
CA PHE A 8 4.52 -1.28 -8.24
C PHE A 8 4.86 -0.49 -6.97
N SER A 9 6.11 -0.59 -6.56
CA SER A 9 6.68 0.18 -5.47
C SER A 9 8.09 0.58 -5.86
N SER A 10 8.26 1.78 -6.37
CA SER A 10 9.51 2.21 -7.02
C SER A 10 10.74 2.00 -6.15
N HIS A 11 10.63 2.24 -4.84
CA HIS A 11 11.76 2.17 -3.91
C HIS A 11 11.43 1.31 -2.69
N PRO A 12 11.63 -0.02 -2.74
CA PRO A 12 11.72 -0.85 -1.54
C PRO A 12 12.82 -0.31 -0.62
N LEU A 13 12.57 -0.34 0.69
CA LEU A 13 13.45 0.27 1.70
C LEU A 13 14.10 -0.81 2.58
N LEU A 14 15.29 -0.51 3.09
CA LEU A 14 15.87 -1.24 4.21
C LEU A 14 15.40 -0.59 5.52
N GLY A 15 14.62 -1.31 6.29
CA GLY A 15 14.25 -0.91 7.65
C GLY A 15 15.24 -1.46 8.68
N VAL A 16 15.67 -0.61 9.60
CA VAL A 16 16.44 -1.01 10.78
C VAL A 16 15.64 -0.61 12.01
N THR A 17 15.33 -1.57 12.86
CA THR A 17 14.58 -1.33 14.11
C THR A 17 15.44 -1.71 15.30
N ILE A 18 15.56 -0.82 16.26
CA ILE A 18 16.25 -1.03 17.54
C ILE A 18 15.18 -1.26 18.61
N GLU A 19 15.24 -2.40 19.30
CA GLU A 19 14.30 -2.77 20.36
C GLU A 19 15.04 -3.10 21.65
N ARG A 20 14.36 -2.98 22.79
CA ARG A 20 14.90 -3.39 24.09
C ARG A 20 14.62 -4.87 24.31
N ARG A 21 15.67 -5.67 24.47
CA ARG A 21 15.56 -7.11 24.77
C ARG A 21 15.55 -7.42 26.27
N GLY A 22 16.12 -6.53 27.09
CA GLY A 22 16.25 -6.68 28.53
C GLY A 22 16.75 -5.38 29.15
N GLU A 23 17.18 -5.38 30.42
CA GLU A 23 17.63 -4.17 31.11
C GLU A 23 18.86 -3.54 30.45
N ASP A 24 19.81 -4.35 29.98
CA ASP A 24 21.12 -3.90 29.47
C ASP A 24 21.43 -4.42 28.04
N GLN A 25 20.43 -4.90 27.30
CA GLN A 25 20.67 -5.48 25.98
C GLN A 25 19.65 -4.96 24.97
N ASP A 26 20.17 -4.46 23.84
CA ASP A 26 19.36 -4.06 22.69
C ASP A 26 19.37 -5.16 21.63
N ASP A 27 18.27 -5.27 20.89
CA ASP A 27 18.18 -6.05 19.65
C ASP A 27 18.11 -5.10 18.44
N VAL A 28 18.78 -5.48 17.35
CA VAL A 28 18.77 -4.74 16.09
C VAL A 28 18.26 -5.65 14.99
N HIS A 29 17.12 -5.27 14.42
CA HIS A 29 16.48 -6.02 13.36
C HIS A 29 16.60 -5.27 12.03
N MET A 30 17.10 -5.96 10.99
CA MET A 30 17.05 -5.49 9.61
C MET A 30 15.94 -6.24 8.87
N HIS A 31 15.11 -5.51 8.17
CA HIS A 31 13.97 -6.09 7.45
C HIS A 31 13.67 -5.32 6.15
N PRO A 32 13.08 -5.99 5.14
CA PRO A 32 12.59 -5.29 3.97
C PRO A 32 11.37 -4.45 4.37
N ALA A 33 11.30 -3.24 3.86
CA ALA A 33 10.31 -2.26 4.23
C ALA A 33 9.84 -1.44 3.02
N GLY A 34 8.91 -0.55 3.28
CA GLY A 34 8.23 0.25 2.27
C GLY A 34 6.83 -0.27 1.97
N GLN A 35 5.98 0.63 1.56
CA GLN A 35 4.55 0.40 1.36
C GLN A 35 4.27 -0.84 0.50
N GLY A 36 4.91 -0.94 -0.68
CA GLY A 36 4.69 -2.08 -1.58
C GLY A 36 5.19 -3.41 -1.04
N VAL A 37 6.23 -3.42 -0.20
CA VAL A 37 6.68 -4.63 0.48
C VAL A 37 5.62 -5.15 1.45
N TRP A 38 4.98 -4.26 2.18
CA TRP A 38 3.91 -4.62 3.12
C TRP A 38 2.63 -5.05 2.40
N VAL A 39 2.29 -4.38 1.29
CA VAL A 39 1.19 -4.79 0.40
C VAL A 39 1.43 -6.20 -0.15
N ALA A 40 2.61 -6.46 -0.72
CA ALA A 40 2.96 -7.77 -1.28
C ALA A 40 2.92 -8.87 -0.21
N ARG A 41 3.48 -8.63 0.98
CA ARG A 41 3.44 -9.57 2.10
C ARG A 41 2.02 -9.96 2.48
N MET A 42 1.13 -8.98 2.65
CA MET A 42 -0.26 -9.27 3.01
C MET A 42 -1.02 -9.99 1.89
N ALA A 43 -0.76 -9.64 0.62
CA ALA A 43 -1.37 -10.34 -0.51
C ALA A 43 -0.94 -11.81 -0.57
N ALA A 44 0.34 -12.12 -0.30
CA ALA A 44 0.85 -13.48 -0.21
C ALA A 44 0.19 -14.26 0.94
N GLU A 45 0.14 -13.67 2.13
CA GLU A 45 -0.53 -14.28 3.30
C GLU A 45 -1.99 -14.66 3.02
N LEU A 46 -2.66 -13.91 2.16
CA LEU A 46 -4.05 -14.18 1.79
C LEU A 46 -4.20 -15.08 0.55
N GLY A 47 -3.08 -15.65 0.09
CA GLY A 47 -3.07 -16.71 -0.93
C GLY A 47 -3.06 -16.21 -2.37
N SER A 48 -2.63 -14.98 -2.60
CA SER A 48 -2.27 -14.50 -3.94
C SER A 48 -0.79 -14.73 -4.22
N HIS A 49 -0.39 -14.61 -5.48
CA HIS A 49 1.01 -14.61 -5.91
C HIS A 49 1.43 -13.17 -6.25
N PRO A 50 2.10 -12.45 -5.32
CA PRO A 50 2.53 -11.09 -5.60
C PRO A 50 3.77 -11.06 -6.47
N ILE A 51 3.82 -10.08 -7.38
CA ILE A 51 4.97 -9.73 -8.21
C ILE A 51 5.39 -8.31 -7.81
N LEU A 52 6.50 -8.16 -7.10
CA LEU A 52 7.00 -6.88 -6.64
C LEU A 52 7.93 -6.27 -7.68
N CYS A 53 7.56 -5.10 -8.23
CA CYS A 53 8.35 -4.33 -9.18
C CYS A 53 8.92 -3.08 -8.51
N GLY A 54 10.23 -2.83 -8.64
CA GLY A 54 10.90 -1.69 -8.01
C GLY A 54 12.37 -1.61 -8.38
N PHE A 55 13.07 -0.59 -7.87
CA PHE A 55 14.51 -0.45 -8.01
C PHE A 55 15.26 -1.13 -6.86
N ILE A 56 16.47 -1.57 -7.16
CA ILE A 56 17.40 -2.06 -6.15
C ILE A 56 18.84 -1.75 -6.57
N GLY A 57 19.64 -1.19 -5.67
CA GLY A 57 21.02 -0.86 -5.99
C GLY A 57 21.84 -0.37 -4.81
N GLY A 58 23.10 -0.10 -5.09
CA GLY A 58 24.08 0.37 -4.14
C GLY A 58 24.38 -0.57 -2.97
N GLU A 59 25.04 -0.04 -1.96
CA GLU A 59 25.41 -0.79 -0.75
C GLU A 59 24.17 -1.32 -0.02
N THR A 60 23.18 -0.46 0.19
CA THR A 60 21.93 -0.82 0.87
C THR A 60 21.16 -1.90 0.11
N GLY A 61 21.13 -1.81 -1.23
CA GLY A 61 20.47 -2.82 -2.06
C GLY A 61 21.13 -4.20 -1.96
N THR A 62 22.44 -4.26 -1.72
CA THR A 62 23.15 -5.52 -1.48
C THR A 62 22.67 -6.23 -0.21
N VAL A 63 22.33 -5.47 0.84
CA VAL A 63 21.75 -5.99 2.08
C VAL A 63 20.26 -6.27 1.93
N LEU A 64 19.54 -5.40 1.23
CA LEU A 64 18.08 -5.49 1.07
C LEU A 64 17.66 -6.69 0.20
N ARG A 65 18.42 -7.02 -0.85
CA ARG A 65 18.04 -8.07 -1.81
C ARG A 65 17.79 -9.42 -1.14
N PRO A 66 18.69 -10.00 -0.33
CA PRO A 66 18.44 -11.27 0.34
C PRO A 66 17.28 -11.20 1.36
N LEU A 67 17.00 -10.02 1.91
CA LEU A 67 15.84 -9.83 2.78
C LEU A 67 14.52 -9.84 1.98
N LEU A 68 14.51 -9.24 0.78
CA LEU A 68 13.36 -9.32 -0.13
C LEU A 68 13.12 -10.76 -0.61
N ASP A 69 14.16 -11.55 -0.83
CA ASP A 69 14.05 -12.95 -1.22
C ASP A 69 13.37 -13.83 -0.14
N THR A 70 13.20 -13.33 1.09
CA THR A 70 12.41 -14.00 2.13
C THR A 70 10.90 -13.77 2.02
N LEU A 71 10.47 -12.86 1.15
CA LEU A 71 9.05 -12.67 0.87
C LEU A 71 8.55 -13.83 -0.02
N ASP A 72 7.34 -14.28 0.21
CA ASP A 72 6.65 -15.18 -0.71
C ASP A 72 6.10 -14.39 -1.91
N ALA A 73 7.03 -13.87 -2.72
CA ALA A 73 6.75 -12.98 -3.85
C ALA A 73 7.77 -13.17 -4.98
N GLU A 74 7.33 -13.05 -6.22
CA GLU A 74 8.22 -12.89 -7.36
C GLU A 74 8.80 -11.46 -7.35
N LEU A 75 10.12 -11.34 -7.59
CA LEU A 75 10.81 -10.05 -7.57
C LEU A 75 11.23 -9.67 -8.99
N ARG A 76 10.61 -8.66 -9.58
CA ARG A 76 11.01 -8.06 -10.86
C ARG A 76 11.66 -6.69 -10.60
N LEU A 77 12.89 -6.74 -10.12
CA LEU A 77 13.66 -5.57 -9.68
C LEU A 77 14.61 -5.08 -10.77
N VAL A 78 14.59 -3.78 -11.04
CA VAL A 78 15.53 -3.11 -11.93
C VAL A 78 16.75 -2.67 -11.11
N ARG A 79 17.94 -3.03 -11.57
CA ARG A 79 19.18 -2.62 -10.92
C ARG A 79 19.49 -1.17 -11.23
N THR A 80 19.88 -0.43 -10.20
CA THR A 80 20.32 0.97 -10.31
C THR A 80 21.65 1.15 -9.59
N ASP A 81 22.43 2.15 -9.98
CA ASP A 81 23.65 2.53 -9.27
C ASP A 81 23.34 3.27 -7.95
N ALA A 82 22.17 3.88 -7.85
CA ALA A 82 21.70 4.54 -6.64
C ALA A 82 21.48 3.53 -5.50
N SER A 83 21.84 3.91 -4.28
CA SER A 83 21.59 3.10 -3.09
C SER A 83 20.09 3.05 -2.78
N ALA A 84 19.56 1.89 -2.43
CA ALA A 84 18.20 1.77 -1.92
C ALA A 84 18.02 2.62 -0.65
N GLY A 85 16.84 3.18 -0.48
CA GLY A 85 16.53 3.99 0.70
C GLY A 85 16.55 3.18 1.99
N THR A 86 16.82 3.85 3.10
CA THR A 86 16.95 3.23 4.43
C THR A 86 16.32 4.11 5.49
N TYR A 87 15.74 3.50 6.50
CA TYR A 87 15.39 4.22 7.73
C TYR A 87 15.80 3.43 8.98
N VAL A 88 16.05 4.17 10.07
CA VAL A 88 16.35 3.62 11.39
C VAL A 88 15.29 4.10 12.38
N VAL A 89 14.69 3.16 13.11
CA VAL A 89 13.66 3.39 14.11
C VAL A 89 14.13 2.87 15.45
N ASP A 90 13.98 3.69 16.48
CA ASP A 90 14.15 3.30 17.88
C ASP A 90 12.78 2.99 18.51
N ARG A 91 12.66 1.82 19.11
CA ARG A 91 11.46 1.35 19.85
C ARG A 91 11.79 0.98 21.28
N ARG A 92 12.95 1.32 21.79
CA ARG A 92 13.38 0.99 23.15
C ARG A 92 12.51 1.61 24.25
N SER A 93 11.84 2.72 23.95
CA SER A 93 10.85 3.36 24.84
C SER A 93 9.47 2.70 24.80
N GLY A 94 9.22 1.78 23.86
CA GLY A 94 7.89 1.24 23.53
C GLY A 94 7.16 2.03 22.45
N GLU A 95 7.59 3.26 22.16
CA GLU A 95 7.09 4.08 21.06
C GLU A 95 8.01 3.98 19.83
N ARG A 96 7.49 4.32 18.67
CA ARG A 96 8.24 4.29 17.42
C ARG A 96 8.84 5.68 17.15
N GLU A 97 10.14 5.83 17.34
CA GLU A 97 10.86 7.07 17.07
C GLU A 97 11.75 6.93 15.81
N MET A 98 11.56 7.81 14.84
CA MET A 98 12.40 7.86 13.63
C MET A 98 13.73 8.53 13.96
N VAL A 99 14.81 7.74 13.94
CA VAL A 99 16.17 8.22 14.27
C VAL A 99 16.87 8.80 13.05
N ALA A 100 16.75 8.11 11.91
CA ALA A 100 17.40 8.51 10.67
C ALA A 100 16.63 8.01 9.46
N THR A 101 16.74 8.75 8.35
CA THR A 101 16.22 8.36 7.04
C THR A 101 17.22 8.78 5.97
N ALA A 102 17.52 7.87 5.07
CA ALA A 102 18.27 8.14 3.85
C ALA A 102 17.41 7.71 2.65
N TRP A 103 17.11 8.64 1.76
CA TRP A 103 16.35 8.35 0.56
C TRP A 103 17.28 7.95 -0.58
N SER A 104 16.75 7.16 -1.52
CA SER A 104 17.43 6.82 -2.77
C SER A 104 17.60 8.08 -3.62
N GLU A 105 18.73 8.19 -4.33
CA GLU A 105 18.87 9.17 -5.40
C GLU A 105 17.94 8.86 -6.57
N PRO A 106 17.51 9.87 -7.36
CA PRO A 106 16.67 9.64 -8.51
C PRO A 106 17.34 8.70 -9.53
N PRO A 107 16.61 7.70 -10.05
CA PRO A 107 17.12 6.81 -11.08
C PRO A 107 17.29 7.55 -12.41
N SER A 108 18.12 7.00 -13.29
CA SER A 108 18.26 7.50 -14.66
C SER A 108 16.98 7.23 -15.48
N ARG A 109 16.84 7.96 -16.60
CA ARG A 109 15.70 7.77 -17.50
C ARG A 109 15.59 6.33 -18.01
N HIS A 110 16.71 5.67 -18.35
CA HIS A 110 16.69 4.28 -18.83
C HIS A 110 16.20 3.32 -17.75
N GLU A 111 16.64 3.50 -16.51
CA GLU A 111 16.16 2.68 -15.39
C GLU A 111 14.66 2.87 -15.16
N ILE A 112 14.15 4.10 -15.31
CA ILE A 112 12.72 4.41 -15.23
C ILE A 112 11.94 3.70 -16.35
N ASP A 113 12.43 3.78 -17.60
CA ASP A 113 11.81 3.14 -18.77
C ASP A 113 11.82 1.59 -18.60
N ASP A 114 12.89 1.03 -18.05
CA ASP A 114 13.00 -0.40 -17.73
C ASP A 114 12.00 -0.81 -16.65
N LEU A 115 11.89 -0.04 -15.56
CA LEU A 115 10.93 -0.34 -14.48
C LEU A 115 9.49 -0.23 -14.98
N PHE A 116 9.19 0.76 -15.79
CA PHE A 116 7.88 0.90 -16.43
C PHE A 116 7.55 -0.36 -17.26
N SER A 117 8.47 -0.75 -18.15
CA SER A 117 8.27 -1.89 -19.05
C SER A 117 8.08 -3.21 -18.31
N VAL A 118 8.91 -3.45 -17.28
CA VAL A 118 8.82 -4.65 -16.43
C VAL A 118 7.50 -4.67 -15.64
N THR A 119 7.05 -3.50 -15.16
CA THR A 119 5.79 -3.40 -14.40
C THR A 119 4.58 -3.62 -15.29
N VAL A 120 4.54 -3.02 -16.49
CA VAL A 120 3.44 -3.25 -17.43
C VAL A 120 3.39 -4.73 -17.85
N ALA A 121 4.53 -5.35 -18.15
CA ALA A 121 4.58 -6.77 -18.48
C ALA A 121 4.02 -7.64 -17.32
N ALA A 122 4.42 -7.36 -16.08
CA ALA A 122 3.88 -8.04 -14.90
C ALA A 122 2.38 -7.80 -14.72
N ALA A 123 1.92 -6.58 -14.90
CA ALA A 123 0.50 -6.22 -14.76
C ALA A 123 -0.38 -6.96 -15.76
N LEU A 124 0.07 -7.12 -17.01
CA LEU A 124 -0.65 -7.88 -18.04
C LEU A 124 -0.73 -9.40 -17.75
N GLU A 125 0.13 -9.92 -16.87
CA GLU A 125 0.11 -11.30 -16.39
C GLU A 125 -0.70 -11.46 -15.10
N SER A 126 -1.28 -10.37 -14.57
CA SER A 126 -1.92 -10.33 -13.25
C SER A 126 -3.38 -9.91 -13.33
N GLU A 127 -4.18 -10.32 -12.34
CA GLU A 127 -5.57 -9.89 -12.17
C GLU A 127 -5.67 -8.47 -11.61
N VAL A 128 -4.67 -8.03 -10.83
CA VAL A 128 -4.65 -6.72 -10.16
C VAL A 128 -3.26 -6.10 -10.24
N LEU A 129 -3.19 -4.81 -10.57
CA LEU A 129 -2.03 -3.94 -10.37
C LEU A 129 -2.29 -3.02 -9.17
N VAL A 130 -1.39 -3.04 -8.19
CA VAL A 130 -1.34 -2.04 -7.13
C VAL A 130 -0.24 -1.04 -7.44
N VAL A 131 -0.59 0.24 -7.49
CA VAL A 131 0.35 1.36 -7.64
C VAL A 131 0.45 2.09 -6.31
N CYS A 132 1.58 1.96 -5.64
CA CYS A 132 1.80 2.52 -4.32
C CYS A 132 3.25 2.98 -4.12
N GLY A 133 3.57 3.55 -2.97
CA GLY A 133 4.87 4.13 -2.70
C GLY A 133 4.91 5.60 -3.12
N GLY A 134 5.90 6.01 -3.88
CA GLY A 134 6.06 7.42 -4.29
C GLY A 134 6.76 8.28 -3.24
N VAL A 135 7.64 7.69 -2.47
CA VAL A 135 8.54 8.38 -1.54
C VAL A 135 9.97 8.06 -1.96
N PRO A 136 10.82 9.06 -2.19
CA PRO A 136 10.48 10.50 -2.24
C PRO A 136 9.56 10.82 -3.44
N GLN A 137 8.69 11.83 -3.27
CA GLN A 137 7.63 12.16 -4.24
C GLN A 137 8.15 12.64 -5.60
N ASP A 138 9.37 13.15 -5.63
CA ASP A 138 10.07 13.69 -6.80
C ASP A 138 11.07 12.71 -7.43
N ALA A 139 11.12 11.48 -6.92
CA ALA A 139 12.05 10.47 -7.43
C ALA A 139 11.72 9.99 -8.85
N LEU A 140 10.46 10.10 -9.28
CA LEU A 140 9.98 9.66 -10.58
C LEU A 140 9.18 10.76 -11.29
N PRO A 141 9.21 10.80 -12.64
CA PRO A 141 8.25 11.59 -13.41
C PRO A 141 6.82 11.19 -13.05
N LEU A 142 5.97 12.17 -12.75
CA LEU A 142 4.60 11.92 -12.29
C LEU A 142 3.73 11.19 -13.32
N GLU A 143 4.01 11.35 -14.60
CA GLU A 143 3.31 10.71 -15.70
C GLU A 143 3.36 9.18 -15.63
N ILE A 144 4.38 8.61 -14.97
CA ILE A 144 4.52 7.16 -14.84
C ILE A 144 3.31 6.53 -14.16
N TYR A 145 2.74 7.21 -13.15
CA TYR A 145 1.59 6.70 -12.39
C TYR A 145 0.33 6.62 -13.25
N GLY A 146 0.06 7.66 -14.04
CA GLY A 146 -1.07 7.68 -14.98
C GLY A 146 -0.94 6.66 -16.10
N ASN A 147 0.26 6.58 -16.69
CA ASN A 147 0.53 5.64 -17.77
C ASN A 147 0.43 4.17 -17.31
N LEU A 148 0.97 3.82 -16.12
CA LEU A 148 0.84 2.47 -15.54
C LEU A 148 -0.62 2.08 -15.36
N VAL A 149 -1.44 2.99 -14.80
CA VAL A 149 -2.87 2.75 -14.61
C VAL A 149 -3.58 2.57 -15.95
N ALA A 150 -3.34 3.46 -16.90
CA ALA A 150 -4.00 3.43 -18.22
C ALA A 150 -3.65 2.14 -19.01
N ASP A 151 -2.36 1.77 -19.05
CA ASP A 151 -1.89 0.60 -19.79
C ASP A 151 -2.38 -0.71 -19.17
N ALA A 152 -2.36 -0.83 -17.81
CA ALA A 152 -2.89 -1.98 -17.11
C ALA A 152 -4.40 -2.17 -17.39
N ARG A 153 -5.18 -1.09 -17.30
CA ARG A 153 -6.62 -1.13 -17.61
C ARG A 153 -6.92 -1.47 -19.06
N ALA A 154 -6.15 -0.92 -19.98
CA ALA A 154 -6.27 -1.27 -21.40
C ALA A 154 -6.03 -2.78 -21.65
N GLY A 155 -5.15 -3.39 -20.85
CA GLY A 155 -4.90 -4.84 -20.84
C GLY A 155 -5.95 -5.66 -20.09
N GLY A 156 -6.92 -5.03 -19.43
CA GLY A 156 -7.97 -5.72 -18.66
C GLY A 156 -7.60 -6.01 -17.19
N THR A 157 -6.44 -5.54 -16.72
CA THR A 157 -5.98 -5.67 -15.33
C THR A 157 -6.67 -4.63 -14.46
N LYS A 158 -7.25 -5.04 -13.31
CA LYS A 158 -7.82 -4.11 -12.33
C LYS A 158 -6.71 -3.31 -11.64
N THR A 159 -6.99 -2.06 -11.33
CA THR A 159 -6.00 -1.15 -10.73
C THR A 159 -6.42 -0.65 -9.36
N ILE A 160 -5.50 -0.71 -8.41
CA ILE A 160 -5.64 -0.13 -7.06
C ILE A 160 -4.51 0.90 -6.89
N VAL A 161 -4.85 2.08 -6.41
CA VAL A 161 -3.87 3.16 -6.19
C VAL A 161 -3.91 3.61 -4.73
N ASP A 162 -2.74 3.68 -4.10
CA ASP A 162 -2.51 4.29 -2.78
C ASP A 162 -1.33 5.24 -2.87
N LEU A 163 -1.60 6.44 -3.34
CA LEU A 163 -0.62 7.51 -3.53
C LEU A 163 -1.11 8.81 -2.89
N SER A 164 -0.16 9.66 -2.53
CA SER A 164 -0.45 11.07 -2.21
C SER A 164 -0.37 11.94 -3.47
N PRO A 165 -1.03 13.11 -3.51
CA PRO A 165 -0.76 14.11 -4.53
C PRO A 165 0.74 14.54 -4.52
N PRO A 166 1.34 14.85 -5.68
CA PRO A 166 0.71 14.97 -7.01
C PRO A 166 0.59 13.66 -7.80
N GLY A 167 1.22 12.53 -7.36
CA GLY A 167 1.17 11.24 -8.05
C GLY A 167 -0.26 10.70 -8.20
N LEU A 168 -1.09 10.87 -7.16
CA LEU A 168 -2.51 10.53 -7.19
C LEU A 168 -3.24 11.22 -8.35
N ASN A 169 -2.98 12.51 -8.59
CA ASN A 169 -3.67 13.26 -9.64
C ASN A 169 -3.42 12.63 -11.02
N LYS A 170 -2.17 12.21 -11.26
CA LYS A 170 -1.81 11.53 -12.51
C LYS A 170 -2.41 10.13 -12.62
N ALA A 171 -2.44 9.37 -11.54
CA ALA A 171 -3.10 8.06 -11.52
C ALA A 171 -4.61 8.16 -11.81
N LEU A 172 -5.29 9.23 -11.34
CA LEU A 172 -6.68 9.52 -11.64
C LEU A 172 -6.90 9.83 -13.14
N GLU A 173 -5.98 10.55 -13.80
CA GLU A 173 -6.01 10.77 -15.26
C GLU A 173 -5.99 9.44 -16.03
N GLY A 174 -5.31 8.40 -15.51
CA GLY A 174 -5.31 7.03 -16.04
C GLY A 174 -6.61 6.26 -15.77
N GLY A 175 -7.49 6.76 -14.91
CA GLY A 175 -8.81 6.19 -14.62
C GLY A 175 -8.78 4.98 -13.69
N ALA A 176 -8.17 5.06 -12.52
CA ALA A 176 -8.01 3.94 -11.60
C ALA A 176 -9.33 3.30 -11.14
N ASP A 177 -9.39 1.96 -11.07
CA ASP A 177 -10.60 1.26 -10.65
C ASP A 177 -10.89 1.43 -9.16
N PHE A 178 -9.83 1.47 -8.33
CA PHE A 178 -9.94 1.64 -6.89
C PHE A 178 -8.87 2.60 -6.37
N ILE A 179 -9.29 3.62 -5.63
CA ILE A 179 -8.40 4.56 -4.93
C ILE A 179 -8.56 4.36 -3.43
N LYS A 180 -7.48 4.12 -2.72
CA LYS A 180 -7.45 4.19 -1.26
C LYS A 180 -6.67 5.42 -0.82
N LEU A 181 -7.25 6.19 0.09
CA LEU A 181 -6.67 7.39 0.69
C LEU A 181 -6.83 7.36 2.21
N SER A 182 -5.91 7.99 2.94
CA SER A 182 -6.22 8.48 4.28
C SER A 182 -6.95 9.83 4.18
N ASN A 183 -7.66 10.22 5.25
CA ASN A 183 -8.25 11.56 5.33
C ASN A 183 -7.19 12.67 5.17
N TRP A 184 -5.95 12.43 5.61
CA TRP A 184 -4.84 13.37 5.42
C TRP A 184 -4.46 13.51 3.93
N GLN A 185 -4.33 12.40 3.19
CA GLN A 185 -4.08 12.42 1.74
C GLN A 185 -5.24 13.08 0.98
N LEU A 186 -6.49 12.82 1.41
CA LEU A 186 -7.65 13.49 0.86
C LEU A 186 -7.60 15.01 1.10
N GLY A 187 -7.19 15.45 2.29
CA GLY A 187 -6.99 16.86 2.59
C GLY A 187 -5.95 17.51 1.69
N GLN A 188 -4.85 16.82 1.38
CA GLN A 188 -3.88 17.28 0.40
C GLN A 188 -4.46 17.39 -1.01
N PHE A 189 -5.26 16.40 -1.44
CA PHE A 189 -5.92 16.42 -2.76
C PHE A 189 -6.92 17.58 -2.89
N LEU A 190 -7.61 17.92 -1.80
CA LEU A 190 -8.60 19.00 -1.76
C LEU A 190 -7.97 20.37 -1.53
N GLU A 191 -6.73 20.44 -1.07
CA GLU A 191 -6.10 21.63 -0.47
C GLU A 191 -6.98 22.24 0.64
N ALA A 192 -7.65 21.38 1.43
CA ALA A 192 -8.62 21.74 2.44
C ALA A 192 -8.69 20.70 3.57
N ASP A 193 -9.37 21.06 4.67
CA ASP A 193 -9.61 20.12 5.77
C ASP A 193 -10.52 18.95 5.34
N ALA A 194 -10.10 17.73 5.67
CA ALA A 194 -10.81 16.47 5.43
C ALA A 194 -11.00 15.67 6.74
N THR A 195 -11.28 16.34 7.85
CA THR A 195 -11.57 15.71 9.15
C THR A 195 -13.07 15.50 9.36
N GLU A 196 -13.88 16.47 8.96
CA GLU A 196 -15.31 16.40 9.11
C GLU A 196 -15.96 15.42 8.12
N PRO A 197 -16.97 14.63 8.54
CA PRO A 197 -17.61 13.63 7.68
C PRO A 197 -18.16 14.18 6.36
N GLU A 198 -18.70 15.40 6.36
CA GLU A 198 -19.24 16.05 5.17
C GLU A 198 -18.11 16.41 4.17
N ASN A 199 -16.99 16.93 4.67
CA ASN A 199 -15.82 17.25 3.85
C ASN A 199 -15.23 15.98 3.23
N ILE A 200 -15.20 14.87 3.98
CA ILE A 200 -14.74 13.57 3.50
C ILE A 200 -15.65 13.05 2.37
N ARG A 201 -16.98 13.13 2.54
CA ARG A 201 -17.94 12.72 1.50
C ARG A 201 -17.79 13.56 0.23
N ASN A 202 -17.74 14.88 0.37
CA ASN A 202 -17.56 15.78 -0.75
C ASN A 202 -16.20 15.55 -1.44
N GLY A 203 -15.16 15.31 -0.67
CA GLY A 203 -13.84 14.96 -1.20
C GLY A 203 -13.82 13.65 -1.94
N ALA A 204 -14.41 12.59 -1.39
CA ALA A 204 -14.52 11.29 -2.06
C ALA A 204 -15.28 11.40 -3.39
N ARG A 205 -16.36 12.20 -3.44
CA ARG A 205 -17.10 12.46 -4.68
C ARG A 205 -16.21 13.14 -5.73
N ARG A 206 -15.41 14.15 -5.33
CA ARG A 206 -14.46 14.80 -6.25
C ARG A 206 -13.38 13.82 -6.77
N VAL A 207 -12.93 12.86 -5.97
CA VAL A 207 -12.00 11.82 -6.43
C VAL A 207 -12.68 10.88 -7.45
N LEU A 208 -13.96 10.52 -7.25
CA LEU A 208 -14.73 9.77 -8.26
C LEU A 208 -14.88 10.56 -9.56
N GLU A 209 -15.25 11.83 -9.47
CA GLU A 209 -15.40 12.74 -10.63
C GLU A 209 -14.08 12.93 -11.38
N ALA A 210 -12.94 12.83 -10.68
CA ALA A 210 -11.60 12.89 -11.28
C ALA A 210 -11.16 11.59 -11.97
N GLY A 211 -11.96 10.51 -11.94
CA GLY A 211 -11.71 9.29 -12.72
C GLY A 211 -11.58 7.99 -11.92
N ALA A 212 -11.82 8.01 -10.61
CA ALA A 212 -11.84 6.78 -9.81
C ALA A 212 -13.13 5.97 -10.01
N GLY A 213 -13.04 4.63 -10.08
CA GLY A 213 -14.23 3.76 -10.06
C GLY A 213 -14.80 3.55 -8.66
N CYS A 214 -13.94 3.46 -7.67
CA CYS A 214 -14.27 3.34 -6.25
C CYS A 214 -13.25 4.10 -5.40
N VAL A 215 -13.70 4.72 -4.33
CA VAL A 215 -12.85 5.46 -3.39
C VAL A 215 -13.05 4.92 -1.98
N MET A 216 -11.95 4.63 -1.28
CA MET A 216 -11.93 4.34 0.14
C MET A 216 -11.15 5.43 0.87
N VAL A 217 -11.76 6.08 1.84
CA VAL A 217 -11.11 7.07 2.71
C VAL A 217 -11.01 6.51 4.12
N THR A 218 -9.79 6.22 4.57
CA THR A 218 -9.52 5.73 5.93
C THR A 218 -9.32 6.89 6.90
N ARG A 219 -9.75 6.71 8.18
CA ARG A 219 -9.73 7.74 9.22
C ARG A 219 -9.11 7.22 10.53
N GLY A 220 -7.99 6.51 10.42
CA GLY A 220 -7.37 5.86 11.58
C GLY A 220 -8.29 4.81 12.20
N GLY A 221 -8.71 5.00 13.45
CA GLY A 221 -9.61 4.09 14.17
C GLY A 221 -11.11 4.34 13.94
N ASP A 222 -11.48 5.39 13.20
CA ASP A 222 -12.85 5.70 12.85
C ASP A 222 -13.32 4.91 11.61
N PRO A 223 -14.64 4.76 11.39
CA PRO A 223 -15.17 4.09 10.22
C PRO A 223 -14.64 4.69 8.91
N ALA A 224 -14.12 3.86 8.01
CA ALA A 224 -13.70 4.31 6.69
C ALA A 224 -14.93 4.53 5.79
N LEU A 225 -14.87 5.56 4.95
CA LEU A 225 -15.88 5.81 3.91
C LEU A 225 -15.48 5.05 2.65
N ILE A 226 -16.42 4.30 2.05
CA ILE A 226 -16.27 3.72 0.72
C ILE A 226 -17.36 4.29 -0.17
N MET A 227 -17.01 4.73 -1.37
CA MET A 227 -17.93 5.35 -2.30
C MET A 227 -17.68 4.87 -3.73
N THR A 228 -18.76 4.53 -4.42
CA THR A 228 -18.83 4.33 -5.88
C THR A 228 -19.82 5.33 -6.49
N ALA A 229 -20.03 5.28 -7.79
CA ALA A 229 -21.04 6.14 -8.44
C ALA A 229 -22.45 5.91 -7.89
N ASP A 230 -22.76 4.66 -7.47
CA ASP A 230 -24.12 4.25 -7.13
C ASP A 230 -24.36 4.07 -5.63
N LYS A 231 -23.31 3.81 -4.85
CA LYS A 231 -23.43 3.39 -3.46
C LYS A 231 -22.36 4.00 -2.56
N THR A 232 -22.73 4.18 -1.31
CA THR A 232 -21.82 4.65 -0.24
C THR A 232 -21.94 3.72 0.96
N TRP A 233 -20.80 3.36 1.54
CA TRP A 233 -20.73 2.53 2.75
C TRP A 233 -19.79 3.14 3.79
N GLU A 234 -20.05 2.79 5.05
CA GLU A 234 -19.11 2.89 6.15
C GLU A 234 -18.56 1.50 6.49
N LEU A 235 -17.23 1.38 6.48
CA LEU A 235 -16.51 0.20 6.93
C LEU A 235 -16.07 0.41 8.38
N ILE A 236 -16.60 -0.39 9.28
CA ILE A 236 -16.34 -0.30 10.72
C ILE A 236 -15.46 -1.49 11.11
N PRO A 237 -14.14 -1.28 11.34
CA PRO A 237 -13.26 -2.35 11.77
C PRO A 237 -13.50 -2.68 13.25
N PRO A 238 -13.13 -3.89 13.71
CA PRO A 238 -13.15 -4.22 15.14
C PRO A 238 -12.20 -3.27 15.90
N LYS A 239 -12.66 -2.78 17.07
CA LYS A 239 -11.89 -1.86 17.92
C LYS A 239 -11.01 -2.64 18.90
N PHE A 240 -9.77 -2.18 19.03
CA PHE A 240 -8.80 -2.68 19.99
C PHE A 240 -8.26 -1.52 20.84
N THR A 241 -7.89 -1.83 22.08
CA THR A 241 -7.44 -0.82 23.05
C THR A 241 -5.95 -0.52 22.99
N ALA A 242 -5.16 -1.38 22.36
CA ALA A 242 -3.71 -1.22 22.21
C ALA A 242 -3.25 -1.82 20.88
N GLY A 243 -2.30 -1.15 20.24
CA GLY A 243 -1.71 -1.56 18.96
C GLY A 243 -1.00 -0.41 18.26
N ALA A 244 -0.45 -0.68 17.09
CA ALA A 244 0.24 0.29 16.25
C ALA A 244 -0.47 0.43 14.90
N ALA A 245 -0.79 1.66 14.51
CA ALA A 245 -1.56 1.94 13.30
C ALA A 245 -0.72 1.87 12.01
N GLU A 246 0.61 1.98 12.13
CA GLU A 246 1.51 1.97 10.99
C GLU A 246 1.42 0.65 10.21
N GLY A 247 1.37 0.75 8.88
CA GLY A 247 1.22 -0.40 7.99
C GLY A 247 -0.19 -0.99 7.91
N SER A 248 -1.17 -0.49 8.71
CA SER A 248 -2.55 -0.95 8.61
C SER A 248 -3.17 -0.62 7.25
N GLY A 249 -2.89 0.58 6.71
CA GLY A 249 -3.33 0.97 5.37
C GLY A 249 -2.77 0.07 4.28
N ASP A 250 -1.48 -0.27 4.37
CA ASP A 250 -0.82 -1.15 3.41
C ASP A 250 -1.36 -2.58 3.48
N SER A 251 -1.62 -3.07 4.70
CA SER A 251 -2.28 -4.36 4.92
C SER A 251 -3.70 -4.38 4.36
N MET A 252 -4.44 -3.27 4.48
CA MET A 252 -5.76 -3.13 3.85
C MET A 252 -5.66 -3.23 2.34
N VAL A 253 -4.71 -2.53 1.71
CA VAL A 253 -4.49 -2.56 0.25
C VAL A 253 -4.08 -3.95 -0.22
N GLY A 254 -3.16 -4.63 0.48
CA GLY A 254 -2.74 -5.99 0.14
C GLY A 254 -3.89 -6.99 0.20
N ALA A 255 -4.73 -6.90 1.23
CA ALA A 255 -5.91 -7.76 1.37
C ALA A 255 -7.00 -7.45 0.34
N LEU A 256 -7.24 -6.16 0.06
CA LEU A 256 -8.15 -5.72 -1.01
C LEU A 256 -7.70 -6.28 -2.36
N ALA A 257 -6.40 -6.16 -2.69
CA ALA A 257 -5.84 -6.67 -3.93
C ALA A 257 -5.99 -8.19 -4.05
N ALA A 258 -5.66 -8.93 -3.00
CA ALA A 258 -5.83 -10.39 -2.96
C ALA A 258 -7.28 -10.80 -3.16
N ALA A 259 -8.23 -10.13 -2.50
CA ALA A 259 -9.66 -10.43 -2.62
C ALA A 259 -10.19 -10.14 -4.03
N LEU A 260 -9.81 -9.01 -4.64
CA LEU A 260 -10.20 -8.65 -6.00
C LEU A 260 -9.56 -9.59 -7.04
N ALA A 261 -8.31 -10.00 -6.84
CA ALA A 261 -7.63 -10.98 -7.69
C ALA A 261 -8.31 -12.36 -7.62
N GLN A 262 -8.86 -12.75 -6.47
CA GLN A 262 -9.68 -13.95 -6.28
C GLN A 262 -11.10 -13.82 -6.86
N GLY A 263 -11.44 -12.72 -7.51
CA GLY A 263 -12.75 -12.49 -8.12
C GLY A 263 -13.87 -12.08 -7.16
N LYS A 264 -13.53 -11.67 -5.92
CA LYS A 264 -14.53 -11.17 -4.97
C LYS A 264 -15.05 -9.80 -5.41
N GLY A 265 -16.30 -9.49 -5.03
CA GLY A 265 -16.89 -8.17 -5.21
C GLY A 265 -16.26 -7.13 -4.29
N ILE A 266 -16.53 -5.84 -4.57
CA ILE A 266 -15.99 -4.69 -3.80
C ILE A 266 -16.36 -4.80 -2.32
N GLU A 267 -17.60 -5.15 -1.99
CA GLU A 267 -18.07 -5.23 -0.60
C GLU A 267 -17.28 -6.27 0.22
N ASP A 268 -17.02 -7.44 -0.37
CA ASP A 268 -16.19 -8.45 0.28
C ASP A 268 -14.72 -8.01 0.36
N ALA A 269 -14.19 -7.44 -0.72
CA ALA A 269 -12.80 -7.02 -0.79
C ALA A 269 -12.48 -5.93 0.26
N VAL A 270 -13.35 -4.95 0.47
CA VAL A 270 -13.16 -3.93 1.50
C VAL A 270 -13.28 -4.50 2.92
N ARG A 271 -14.12 -5.53 3.15
CA ARG A 271 -14.19 -6.23 4.44
C ARG A 271 -12.88 -6.98 4.74
N TRP A 272 -12.31 -7.66 3.75
CA TRP A 272 -11.00 -8.30 3.88
C TRP A 272 -9.91 -7.25 4.18
N GLY A 273 -9.96 -6.09 3.51
CA GLY A 273 -9.10 -4.95 3.83
C GLY A 273 -9.23 -4.51 5.30
N GLY A 274 -10.45 -4.30 5.77
CA GLY A 274 -10.71 -3.91 7.16
C GLY A 274 -10.19 -4.92 8.19
N ALA A 275 -10.38 -6.21 7.94
CA ALA A 275 -9.87 -7.28 8.81
C ALA A 275 -8.34 -7.32 8.82
N ALA A 276 -7.68 -7.17 7.66
CA ALA A 276 -6.22 -7.15 7.55
C ALA A 276 -5.60 -5.93 8.24
N GLY A 277 -6.19 -4.74 8.05
CA GLY A 277 -5.76 -3.53 8.76
C GLY A 277 -5.85 -3.67 10.27
N ALA A 278 -6.94 -4.26 10.76
CA ALA A 278 -7.14 -4.56 12.19
C ALA A 278 -6.15 -5.62 12.70
N THR A 279 -5.81 -6.63 11.88
CA THR A 279 -4.80 -7.64 12.22
C THR A 279 -3.41 -7.01 12.37
N ASN A 280 -3.02 -6.13 11.44
CA ASN A 280 -1.74 -5.42 11.51
C ASN A 280 -1.65 -4.56 12.77
N PHE A 281 -2.73 -3.87 13.13
CA PHE A 281 -2.77 -3.03 14.33
C PHE A 281 -2.42 -3.79 15.62
N LEU A 282 -2.75 -5.08 15.71
CA LEU A 282 -2.48 -5.94 16.87
C LEU A 282 -1.04 -6.48 16.92
N ARG A 283 -0.23 -6.26 15.90
CA ARG A 283 1.10 -6.89 15.77
C ARG A 283 2.22 -5.88 15.87
N HIS A 284 3.39 -6.36 16.28
CA HIS A 284 4.60 -5.53 16.37
C HIS A 284 5.24 -5.20 15.02
N GLY A 285 5.03 -6.02 13.99
CA GLY A 285 5.63 -5.83 12.66
C GLY A 285 4.71 -5.05 11.72
N LEU A 286 5.29 -4.23 10.83
CA LEU A 286 4.55 -3.50 9.81
C LEU A 286 4.16 -4.41 8.65
N GLY A 287 2.94 -4.25 8.13
CA GLY A 287 2.42 -5.07 7.05
C GLY A 287 2.37 -6.56 7.38
N THR A 288 2.21 -6.89 8.66
CA THR A 288 2.20 -8.28 9.14
C THR A 288 0.80 -8.72 9.54
N GLY A 289 0.54 -9.98 9.36
CA GLY A 289 -0.70 -10.63 9.73
C GLY A 289 -0.61 -12.09 9.36
N SER A 290 -1.54 -12.92 9.81
CA SER A 290 -1.71 -14.26 9.28
C SER A 290 -3.12 -14.41 8.74
N ARG A 291 -3.27 -15.26 7.73
CA ARG A 291 -4.57 -15.57 7.10
C ARG A 291 -5.61 -15.98 8.14
N ASP A 292 -5.22 -16.78 9.10
CA ASP A 292 -6.14 -17.28 10.13
C ASP A 292 -6.68 -16.12 10.97
N VAL A 293 -5.81 -15.21 11.45
CA VAL A 293 -6.24 -14.05 12.24
C VAL A 293 -7.11 -13.09 11.42
N VAL A 294 -6.77 -12.86 10.15
CA VAL A 294 -7.61 -12.05 9.25
C VAL A 294 -8.99 -12.70 9.08
N SER A 295 -9.03 -14.01 8.89
CA SER A 295 -10.28 -14.78 8.73
C SER A 295 -11.14 -14.74 10.01
N ASP A 296 -10.52 -14.82 11.18
CA ASP A 296 -11.20 -14.74 12.47
C ASP A 296 -11.77 -13.34 12.76
N LEU A 297 -11.12 -12.29 12.25
CA LEU A 297 -11.59 -10.91 12.39
C LEU A 297 -12.62 -10.51 11.34
N LEU A 298 -12.65 -11.16 10.19
CA LEU A 298 -13.55 -10.83 9.09
C LEU A 298 -15.04 -10.75 9.48
N PRO A 299 -15.61 -11.68 10.28
CA PRO A 299 -17.01 -11.59 10.75
C PRO A 299 -17.28 -10.40 11.68
N ARG A 300 -16.23 -9.78 12.22
CA ARG A 300 -16.34 -8.61 13.12
C ARG A 300 -16.24 -7.28 12.38
N VAL A 301 -15.96 -7.32 11.08
CA VAL A 301 -15.94 -6.12 10.22
C VAL A 301 -17.36 -5.86 9.73
N GLU A 302 -17.94 -4.75 10.15
CA GLU A 302 -19.25 -4.31 9.68
C GLU A 302 -19.08 -3.43 8.44
N LEU A 303 -19.88 -3.68 7.41
CA LEU A 303 -20.03 -2.82 6.24
C LEU A 303 -21.48 -2.36 6.18
N ARG A 304 -21.71 -1.09 6.39
CA ARG A 304 -23.04 -0.49 6.47
C ARG A 304 -23.26 0.45 5.30
N GLU A 305 -24.27 0.17 4.47
CA GLU A 305 -24.68 1.10 3.43
C GLU A 305 -25.29 2.36 4.09
N VAL A 306 -24.92 3.53 3.59
CA VAL A 306 -25.36 4.84 4.10
C VAL A 306 -25.82 5.69 2.95
N GLU A 307 -26.68 6.69 3.23
CA GLU A 307 -27.09 7.66 2.22
C GLU A 307 -25.87 8.44 1.70
N GLY A 308 -25.76 8.54 0.36
CA GLY A 308 -24.63 9.13 -0.37
C GLY A 308 -24.64 10.68 -0.39
#